data_466540e66a6c2330c8717010eabacde1
#
_entry.id   466540e66a6c2330c8717010eabacde1
#
_cell.length_a   1.000
_cell.length_b   1.000
_cell.length_c   1.000
_cell.angle_alpha   90.00
_cell.angle_beta   90.00
_cell.angle_gamma   90.00
#
_symmetry.space_group_name_H-M   'P 1'
#
loop_
_entity.id
_entity.type
_entity.pdbx_description
1 polymer ?
#
loop_
_entity_poly.entity_id
_entity_poly.type
_entity_poly.pdbx_seq_one_letter_code
_entity_poly.pdbx_strand_id
1 'polypeptide(L)'
;MARATSKSPKRASADSVIPKNVLAKEIASILEDQNLTQTEAAYIMRDAPSQISLVVTGKLRGFSTERLLRMLARLGRDIDIVIRPSKGKTGKVSVVRK
;
A
#
# COMPACT_ATOMS: atom_id res chain seq x y z
N MET A 1 -1.26 -4.96 -30.00
CA MET A 1 -1.08 -5.05 -29.62
C MET A 1 -0.70 -5.43 -28.69
N ALA A 2 -0.78 -5.54 -28.38
CA ALA A 2 -0.39 -5.83 -27.67
C ALA A 2 0.17 -6.20 -26.87
N ARG A 3 0.29 -6.38 -26.85
CA ARG A 3 0.83 -6.82 -26.19
C ARG A 3 1.63 -6.90 -25.58
N ALA A 4 1.76 -6.75 -25.59
CA ALA A 4 2.52 -6.81 -25.07
C ALA A 4 2.81 -6.97 -24.12
N THR A 5 2.41 -7.06 -24.09
CA THR A 5 2.67 -7.12 -23.27
C THR A 5 3.16 -7.67 -22.47
N SER A 6 3.05 -8.00 -22.54
CA SER A 6 3.46 -8.51 -21.84
C SER A 6 4.43 -8.87 -21.36
N LYS A 7 4.97 -8.79 -21.44
CA LYS A 7 5.82 -9.02 -21.01
C LYS A 7 6.34 -8.67 -20.10
N SER A 8 6.44 -8.40 -19.83
CA SER A 8 7.01 -7.98 -18.98
C SER A 8 6.97 -8.21 -17.89
N PRO A 9 6.71 -8.61 -17.63
CA PRO A 9 6.57 -8.69 -16.49
C PRO A 9 7.20 -8.96 -15.50
N LYS A 10 7.77 -9.25 -15.43
CA LYS A 10 8.24 -9.40 -14.59
C LYS A 10 8.35 -8.52 -13.69
N ARG A 11 8.67 -8.00 -13.58
CA ARG A 11 8.81 -7.16 -12.83
C ARG A 11 8.02 -6.29 -12.70
N ALA A 12 7.91 -5.83 -13.41
CA ALA A 12 7.20 -4.77 -13.25
C ALA A 12 5.97 -5.14 -12.76
N SER A 13 5.80 -5.50 -11.84
CA SER A 13 4.53 -5.78 -11.34
C SER A 13 3.78 -4.51 -11.17
N ALA A 14 2.51 -4.57 -11.20
CA ALA A 14 1.65 -3.45 -10.90
C ALA A 14 1.95 -2.92 -9.51
N ASP A 15 2.49 -3.75 -8.65
CA ASP A 15 2.84 -3.34 -7.31
C ASP A 15 3.90 -2.25 -7.29
N SER A 16 4.74 -2.17 -8.31
CA SER A 16 5.75 -1.13 -8.34
C SER A 16 5.21 0.23 -8.74
N VAL A 17 3.99 0.30 -9.25
CA VAL A 17 3.38 1.56 -9.66
C VAL A 17 2.98 2.38 -8.45
N ILE A 18 2.40 1.74 -7.45
CA ILE A 18 2.00 2.40 -6.21
C ILE A 18 3.08 2.12 -5.18
N PRO A 19 3.68 3.15 -4.58
CA PRO A 19 4.80 2.94 -3.65
C PRO A 19 4.33 2.27 -2.37
N LYS A 20 4.72 1.03 -2.22
CA LYS A 20 4.31 0.24 -1.05
C LYS A 20 4.88 0.80 0.24
N ASN A 21 6.09 1.35 0.18
CA ASN A 21 6.69 1.91 1.38
C ASN A 21 5.91 3.11 1.90
N VAL A 22 5.27 3.87 1.02
CA VAL A 22 4.44 4.99 1.45
C VAL A 22 3.21 4.49 2.18
N LEU A 23 2.60 3.43 1.65
CA LEU A 23 1.43 2.83 2.29
C LEU A 23 1.79 2.22 3.63
N ALA A 24 2.93 1.55 3.71
CA ALA A 24 3.38 0.95 4.96
C ALA A 24 3.68 2.01 6.02
N LYS A 25 4.26 3.13 5.63
CA LYS A 25 4.52 4.22 6.55
C LYS A 25 3.21 4.83 7.06
N GLU A 26 2.21 4.90 6.21
CA GLU A 26 0.92 5.40 6.63
C GLU A 26 0.31 4.46 7.67
N ILE A 27 0.41 3.16 7.45
CA ILE A 27 -0.07 2.18 8.43
C ILE A 27 0.64 2.37 9.76
N ALA A 28 1.97 2.45 9.73
CA ALA A 28 2.75 2.61 10.95
C ALA A 28 2.38 3.90 11.69
N SER A 29 2.16 4.97 10.94
CA SER A 29 1.78 6.25 11.51
C SER A 29 0.43 6.18 12.21
N ILE A 30 -0.53 5.47 11.62
CA ILE A 30 -1.85 5.32 12.22
C ILE A 30 -1.75 4.53 13.52
N LEU A 31 -0.98 3.46 13.54
CA LEU A 31 -0.80 2.68 14.76
C LEU A 31 -0.21 3.53 15.87
N GLU A 32 0.77 4.35 15.52
CA GLU A 32 1.41 5.23 16.49
C GLU A 32 0.45 6.29 16.99
N ASP A 33 -0.26 6.94 16.09
CA ASP A 33 -1.19 8.00 16.45
C ASP A 33 -2.33 7.50 17.33
N GLN A 34 -2.76 6.27 17.13
CA GLN A 34 -3.85 5.69 17.90
C GLN A 34 -3.36 4.84 19.06
N ASN A 35 -2.06 4.81 19.28
CA ASN A 35 -1.48 4.05 20.39
C ASN A 35 -1.83 2.57 20.33
N LEU A 36 -1.88 2.02 19.13
CA LEU A 36 -2.22 0.61 18.96
C LEU A 36 -0.97 -0.26 19.06
N THR A 37 -1.08 -1.34 19.82
CA THR A 37 -0.04 -2.36 19.81
C THR A 37 -0.15 -3.17 18.53
N GLN A 38 0.90 -3.92 18.21
CA GLN A 38 0.84 -4.78 17.04
C GLN A 38 -0.24 -5.85 17.16
N THR A 39 -0.48 -6.31 18.38
CA THR A 39 -1.54 -7.30 18.60
C THR A 39 -2.92 -6.69 18.37
N GLU A 40 -3.14 -5.48 18.88
CA GLU A 40 -4.40 -4.78 18.66
C GLU A 40 -4.61 -4.50 17.18
N ALA A 41 -3.57 -4.03 16.51
CA ALA A 41 -3.64 -3.73 15.09
C ALA A 41 -3.93 -4.98 14.28
N ALA A 42 -3.30 -6.10 14.66
CA ALA A 42 -3.52 -7.36 13.97
C ALA A 42 -4.98 -7.79 14.06
N TYR A 43 -5.59 -7.60 15.21
CA TYR A 43 -6.99 -7.95 15.39
C TYR A 43 -7.86 -7.09 14.47
N ILE A 44 -7.61 -5.79 14.45
CA ILE A 44 -8.39 -4.86 13.62
C ILE A 44 -8.20 -5.16 12.14
N MET A 45 -6.96 -5.39 11.72
CA MET A 45 -6.65 -5.61 10.32
C MET A 45 -6.86 -7.06 9.88
N ARG A 46 -7.21 -7.94 10.81
CA ARG A 46 -7.43 -9.35 10.53
C ARG A 46 -6.19 -10.01 9.96
N ASP A 47 -5.09 -9.78 10.64
CA ASP A 47 -3.81 -10.32 10.22
C ASP A 47 -3.06 -10.79 11.47
N ALA A 48 -1.94 -11.48 11.27
CA ALA A 48 -1.14 -11.95 12.39
C ALA A 48 -0.23 -10.82 12.89
N PRO A 49 0.05 -10.76 14.22
CA PRO A 49 0.97 -9.73 14.73
C PRO A 49 2.34 -9.76 14.05
N SER A 50 2.82 -10.95 13.67
CA SER A 50 4.10 -11.05 12.98
C SER A 50 4.05 -10.37 11.61
N GLN A 51 2.90 -10.37 10.95
CA GLN A 51 2.73 -9.69 9.67
C GLN A 51 2.71 -8.17 9.87
N ILE A 52 2.07 -7.71 10.94
CA ILE A 52 2.06 -6.29 11.26
C ILE A 52 3.49 -5.81 11.51
N SER A 53 4.26 -6.61 12.23
CA SER A 53 5.66 -6.27 12.51
C SER A 53 6.46 -6.07 11.22
N LEU A 54 6.22 -6.92 10.22
CA LEU A 54 6.91 -6.79 8.94
C LEU A 54 6.53 -5.47 8.25
N VAL A 55 5.25 -5.14 8.27
CA VAL A 55 4.79 -3.91 7.62
C VAL A 55 5.40 -2.68 8.28
N VAL A 56 5.33 -2.60 9.61
CA VAL A 56 5.81 -1.40 10.31
C VAL A 56 7.32 -1.24 10.22
N THR A 57 8.05 -2.33 9.99
CA THR A 57 9.50 -2.25 9.82
C THR A 57 9.90 -2.13 8.35
N GLY A 58 8.93 -2.06 7.44
CA GLY A 58 9.21 -1.85 6.03
C GLY A 58 9.65 -3.08 5.27
N LYS A 59 9.46 -4.26 5.85
CA LYS A 59 9.81 -5.51 5.18
C LYS A 59 8.62 -6.00 4.39
N LEU A 60 8.48 -5.46 3.18
CA LEU A 60 7.25 -5.56 2.42
C LEU A 60 7.25 -6.68 1.38
N ARG A 61 8.27 -7.50 1.37
CA ARG A 61 8.31 -8.64 0.49
C ARG A 61 7.14 -9.56 0.82
N GLY A 62 6.40 -9.94 -0.19
CA GLY A 62 5.22 -10.76 0.02
C GLY A 62 3.96 -9.98 0.32
N PHE A 63 4.04 -8.66 0.42
CA PHE A 63 2.86 -7.83 0.59
C PHE A 63 2.53 -7.16 -0.73
N SER A 64 1.32 -7.39 -1.23
CA SER A 64 0.88 -6.70 -2.43
C SER A 64 0.37 -5.32 -2.07
N THR A 65 0.35 -4.43 -3.05
CA THR A 65 -0.24 -3.12 -2.89
C THR A 65 -1.69 -3.23 -2.44
N GLU A 66 -2.43 -4.14 -3.07
CA GLU A 66 -3.83 -4.35 -2.73
C GLU A 66 -3.99 -4.74 -1.27
N ARG A 67 -3.11 -5.61 -0.78
CA ARG A 67 -3.19 -6.03 0.62
C ARG A 67 -2.95 -4.86 1.56
N LEU A 68 -1.97 -4.02 1.25
CA LEU A 68 -1.69 -2.84 2.07
C LEU A 68 -2.86 -1.86 2.07
N LEU A 69 -3.49 -1.68 0.91
CA LEU A 69 -4.67 -0.81 0.83
C LEU A 69 -5.82 -1.39 1.65
N ARG A 70 -5.99 -2.70 1.63
CA ARG A 70 -7.03 -3.34 2.43
C ARG A 70 -6.76 -3.18 3.91
N MET A 71 -5.50 -3.27 4.32
CA MET A 71 -5.13 -3.05 5.71
C MET A 71 -5.47 -1.63 6.16
N LEU A 72 -5.20 -0.64 5.29
CA LEU A 72 -5.56 0.75 5.58
C LEU A 72 -7.07 0.92 5.72
N ALA A 73 -7.83 0.28 4.84
CA ALA A 73 -9.28 0.37 4.90
C ALA A 73 -9.80 -0.21 6.22
N ARG A 74 -9.21 -1.30 6.67
CA ARG A 74 -9.62 -1.90 7.95
C ARG A 74 -9.25 -1.05 9.15
N LEU A 75 -8.25 -0.19 8.99
CA LEU A 75 -7.89 0.78 10.03
C LEU A 75 -8.78 2.03 9.98
N GLY A 76 -9.80 2.02 9.13
CA GLY A 76 -10.76 3.10 9.08
C GLY A 76 -10.40 4.22 8.12
N ARG A 77 -9.52 3.94 7.17
CA ARG A 77 -9.14 4.95 6.17
C ARG A 77 -9.90 4.71 4.88
N ASP A 78 -10.47 5.77 4.34
CA ASP A 78 -11.05 5.73 3.01
C ASP A 78 -9.96 5.98 1.99
N ILE A 79 -9.99 5.23 0.90
CA ILE A 79 -8.96 5.34 -0.12
C ILE A 79 -9.65 5.73 -1.43
N ASP A 80 -9.28 6.88 -1.94
CA ASP A 80 -9.81 7.39 -3.20
C ASP A 80 -8.73 7.31 -4.26
N ILE A 81 -9.12 6.88 -5.44
CA ILE A 81 -8.22 6.86 -6.58
C ILE A 81 -8.66 7.95 -7.53
N VAL A 82 -7.80 8.92 -7.75
CA VAL A 82 -8.11 10.08 -8.58
C VAL A 82 -7.30 9.98 -9.87
N ILE A 83 -8.00 10.07 -10.98
CA ILE A 83 -7.37 10.02 -12.29
C ILE A 83 -7.65 11.36 -12.98
N ARG A 84 -6.60 12.04 -13.37
CA ARG A 84 -6.75 13.34 -14.02
C ARG A 84 -5.70 13.50 -15.11
N PRO A 85 -5.92 14.40 -16.05
CA PRO A 85 -4.94 14.64 -17.11
C PRO A 85 -3.62 15.09 -16.52
N SER A 86 -2.54 14.63 -17.13
CA SER A 86 -1.20 15.03 -16.75
C SER A 86 -0.79 16.26 -17.57
N LYS A 87 0.07 17.07 -17.00
CA LYS A 87 0.65 18.20 -17.74
C LYS A 87 1.74 17.74 -18.71
N GLY A 88 2.33 16.58 -18.45
CA GLY A 88 3.37 16.04 -19.32
C GLY A 88 2.80 14.98 -20.24
N LYS A 89 3.67 14.38 -21.02
CA LYS A 89 3.28 13.31 -21.91
C LYS A 89 2.94 12.05 -21.14
N THR A 90 3.66 11.83 -20.06
CA THR A 90 3.48 10.65 -19.24
C THR A 90 3.07 11.09 -17.85
N GLY A 91 2.02 10.47 -17.35
CA GLY A 91 1.58 10.73 -15.99
C GLY A 91 2.42 9.98 -14.97
N LYS A 92 2.16 10.25 -13.73
CA LYS A 92 2.82 9.55 -12.64
C LYS A 92 1.79 9.13 -11.60
N VAL A 93 2.15 8.12 -10.84
CA VAL A 93 1.30 7.63 -9.77
C VAL A 93 1.90 8.13 -8.45
N SER A 94 1.06 8.72 -7.63
CA SER A 94 1.52 9.18 -6.32
C SER A 94 0.43 8.94 -5.29
N VAL A 95 0.83 8.90 -4.05
CA VAL A 95 -0.10 8.76 -2.93
C VAL A 95 -0.18 10.10 -2.23
N VAL A 96 -1.41 10.61 -2.10
CA VAL A 96 -1.65 11.89 -1.47
C VAL A 96 -2.43 11.65 -0.19
N ARG A 97 -1.93 12.22 0.89
CA ARG A 97 -2.56 12.12 2.19
C ARG A 97 -3.33 13.39 2.45
N LYS A 98 -4.56 13.23 2.90
CA LYS A 98 -5.40 14.39 3.21
C LYS A 98 -5.68 14.51 4.68
#